data_c9f4ecca6bc3dbeed178480998f6a88b
#
_entry.id   c9f4ecca6bc3dbeed178480998f6a88b
#
_cell.length_a   1.000
_cell.length_b   1.000
_cell.length_c   1.000
_cell.angle_alpha   90.00
_cell.angle_beta   90.00
_cell.angle_gamma   90.00
#
_symmetry.space_group_name_H-M   'P 1'
#
loop_
_entity.id
_entity.type
_entity.pdbx_description
1 polymer ?
#
loop_
_entity_poly.entity_id
_entity_poly.type
_entity_poly.pdbx_seq_one_letter_code
_entity_poly.pdbx_strand_id
1 'polypeptide(L)'
;MTNQGRNAIDTLLAESLKELTIKQPIEKITIKEITDKAGVIRPTFYNHFQDKYELLEWIIRTELLEPVKPLIQNGMIDQALIIIFAGIEKEKDFYTKAS
;
A
#
# COMPACT_ATOMS: atom_id res chain seq x y z
N MET A 1 -15.99 -12.13 2.26
CA MET A 1 -17.23 -11.42 2.20
C MET A 1 -17.36 -10.42 3.28
N THR A 2 -17.21 -10.86 4.51
CA THR A 2 -17.36 -9.95 5.64
C THR A 2 -16.33 -8.85 5.65
N ASN A 3 -15.23 -9.00 4.90
CA ASN A 3 -14.14 -8.02 4.90
C ASN A 3 -14.23 -7.01 3.78
N GLN A 4 -15.32 -7.04 3.02
CA GLN A 4 -15.43 -6.19 1.85
C GLN A 4 -15.39 -4.71 2.19
N GLY A 5 -16.11 -4.29 3.24
CA GLY A 5 -16.08 -2.90 3.69
C GLY A 5 -14.72 -2.50 4.21
N ARG A 6 -14.07 -3.41 4.92
CA ARG A 6 -12.73 -3.17 5.44
C ARG A 6 -11.73 -3.01 4.30
N ASN A 7 -11.83 -3.87 3.27
CA ASN A 7 -10.95 -3.77 2.12
C ASN A 7 -11.15 -2.46 1.38
N ALA A 8 -12.37 -1.95 1.31
CA ALA A 8 -12.64 -0.67 0.66
C ALA A 8 -11.94 0.46 1.39
N ILE A 9 -11.99 0.49 2.73
CA ILE A 9 -11.31 1.51 3.52
C ILE A 9 -9.80 1.37 3.37
N ASP A 10 -9.29 0.15 3.44
CA ASP A 10 -7.85 -0.09 3.27
C ASP A 10 -7.38 0.45 1.94
N THR A 11 -8.14 0.20 0.87
CA THR A 11 -7.80 0.68 -0.47
C THR A 11 -7.84 2.20 -0.54
N LEU A 12 -8.85 2.83 0.07
CA LEU A 12 -8.92 4.29 0.09
C LEU A 12 -7.71 4.91 0.79
N LEU A 13 -7.32 4.33 1.93
CA LEU A 13 -6.16 4.81 2.66
C LEU A 13 -4.89 4.61 1.84
N ALA A 14 -4.77 3.46 1.18
CA ALA A 14 -3.60 3.17 0.34
C ALA A 14 -3.50 4.15 -0.82
N GLU A 15 -4.60 4.42 -1.52
CA GLU A 15 -4.59 5.36 -2.62
C GLU A 15 -4.26 6.76 -2.15
N SER A 16 -4.76 7.14 -0.97
CA SER A 16 -4.44 8.45 -0.39
C SER A 16 -2.96 8.58 -0.11
N LEU A 17 -2.35 7.56 0.49
CA LEU A 17 -0.92 7.59 0.77
C LEU A 17 -0.12 7.69 -0.53
N LYS A 18 -0.50 6.92 -1.54
CA LYS A 18 0.21 6.96 -2.83
C LYS A 18 0.15 8.34 -3.46
N GLU A 19 -1.01 9.01 -3.41
CA GLU A 19 -1.13 10.33 -3.99
C GLU A 19 -0.31 11.36 -3.20
N LEU A 20 -0.27 11.23 -1.88
CA LEU A 20 0.50 12.16 -1.07
C LEU A 20 2.01 12.01 -1.31
N THR A 21 2.47 10.79 -1.62
CA THR A 21 3.89 10.58 -1.89
C THR A 21 4.34 11.19 -3.21
N ILE A 22 3.41 11.60 -4.07
CA ILE A 22 3.79 12.31 -5.29
C ILE A 22 4.49 13.62 -4.92
N LYS A 23 4.09 14.25 -3.81
CA LYS A 23 4.59 15.57 -3.43
C LYS A 23 5.59 15.57 -2.29
N GLN A 24 5.59 14.55 -1.44
CA GLN A 24 6.46 14.56 -0.27
C GLN A 24 6.82 13.14 0.15
N PRO A 25 8.00 12.98 0.79
CA PRO A 25 8.41 11.66 1.27
C PRO A 25 7.51 11.19 2.41
N ILE A 26 7.45 9.88 2.59
CA ILE A 26 6.52 9.27 3.54
C ILE A 26 6.76 9.75 4.98
N GLU A 27 8.01 10.01 5.35
CA GLU A 27 8.26 10.44 6.73
C GLU A 27 7.65 11.79 7.05
N LYS A 28 7.32 12.59 6.05
CA LYS A 28 6.69 13.90 6.26
C LYS A 28 5.17 13.87 6.15
N ILE A 29 4.61 12.75 5.70
CA ILE A 29 3.17 12.62 5.55
C ILE A 29 2.56 12.30 6.92
N THR A 30 1.47 13.01 7.27
CA THR A 30 0.80 12.80 8.55
C THR A 30 -0.45 11.95 8.37
N ILE A 31 -0.89 11.33 9.45
CA ILE A 31 -2.14 10.58 9.44
C ILE A 31 -3.32 11.49 9.12
N LYS A 32 -3.27 12.73 9.62
CA LYS A 32 -4.31 13.70 9.30
C LYS A 32 -4.42 13.93 7.79
N GLU A 33 -3.28 14.08 7.12
CA GLU A 33 -3.30 14.26 5.67
C GLU A 33 -3.88 13.05 4.96
N ILE A 34 -3.52 11.84 5.41
CA ILE A 34 -4.02 10.61 4.81
C ILE A 34 -5.54 10.52 4.98
N THR A 35 -6.04 10.75 6.19
CA THR A 35 -7.46 10.61 6.48
C THR A 35 -8.28 11.71 5.83
N ASP A 36 -7.77 12.94 5.81
CA ASP A 36 -8.46 14.03 5.13
C ASP A 36 -8.61 13.72 3.64
N LYS A 37 -7.56 13.21 3.01
CA LYS A 37 -7.61 12.88 1.60
C LYS A 37 -8.52 11.70 1.32
N ALA A 38 -8.54 10.71 2.20
CA ALA A 38 -9.39 9.53 2.05
C ALA A 38 -10.85 9.81 2.38
N GLY A 39 -11.13 10.93 3.07
CA GLY A 39 -12.49 11.24 3.46
C GLY A 39 -12.96 10.43 4.66
N VAL A 40 -12.05 10.04 5.56
CA VAL A 40 -12.39 9.30 6.77
C VAL A 40 -11.85 10.03 8.00
N ILE A 41 -12.31 9.64 9.17
CA ILE A 41 -11.85 10.23 10.43
C ILE A 41 -10.65 9.44 10.97
N ARG A 42 -9.87 10.07 11.85
CA ARG A 42 -8.67 9.44 12.39
C ARG A 42 -8.94 8.10 13.10
N PRO A 43 -9.99 7.98 13.92
CA PRO A 43 -10.27 6.66 14.52
C PRO A 43 -10.46 5.55 13.49
N THR A 44 -11.03 5.88 12.33
CA THR A 44 -11.15 4.88 11.26
C THR A 44 -9.80 4.38 10.80
N PHE A 45 -8.83 5.30 10.65
CA PHE A 45 -7.47 4.89 10.31
C PHE A 45 -6.92 3.91 11.35
N TYR A 46 -7.01 4.27 12.62
CA TYR A 46 -6.43 3.46 13.70
C TYR A 46 -7.15 2.14 13.91
N ASN A 47 -8.38 2.00 13.42
CA ASN A 47 -9.07 0.71 13.42
C ASN A 47 -8.47 -0.25 12.41
N HIS A 48 -7.76 0.25 11.40
CA HIS A 48 -7.21 -0.56 10.33
C HIS A 48 -5.70 -0.69 10.39
N PHE A 49 -5.01 0.37 10.77
CA PHE A 49 -3.54 0.40 10.80
C PHE A 49 -3.05 1.13 12.03
N GLN A 50 -1.94 0.67 12.57
CA GLN A 50 -1.34 1.26 13.74
C GLN A 50 -0.68 2.61 13.43
N ASP A 51 -0.06 2.69 12.24
CA ASP A 51 0.60 3.92 11.78
C ASP A 51 0.73 3.85 10.25
N LYS A 52 1.34 4.90 9.68
CA LYS A 52 1.48 4.96 8.22
C LYS A 52 2.44 3.90 7.68
N TYR A 53 3.37 3.44 8.50
CA TYR A 53 4.31 2.41 8.06
C TYR A 53 3.64 1.04 7.98
N GLU A 54 2.68 0.78 8.84
CA GLU A 54 1.88 -0.44 8.72
C GLU A 54 1.01 -0.40 7.47
N LEU A 55 0.50 0.77 7.13
CA LEU A 55 -0.22 0.96 5.87
C LEU A 55 0.70 0.70 4.68
N LEU A 56 1.92 1.23 4.73
CA LEU A 56 2.90 0.98 3.67
C LEU A 56 3.20 -0.51 3.54
N GLU A 57 3.39 -1.19 4.66
CA GLU A 57 3.63 -2.63 4.65
C GLU A 57 2.46 -3.38 4.00
N TRP A 58 1.25 -2.97 4.32
CA TRP A 58 0.06 -3.58 3.72
C TRP A 58 0.04 -3.39 2.19
N ILE A 59 0.43 -2.19 1.74
CA ILE A 59 0.49 -1.90 0.30
C ILE A 59 1.50 -2.82 -0.39
N ILE A 60 2.69 -2.92 0.17
CA ILE A 60 3.74 -3.76 -0.41
C ILE A 60 3.29 -5.22 -0.45
N ARG A 61 2.74 -5.70 0.65
CA ARG A 61 2.30 -7.09 0.74
C ARG A 61 1.19 -7.40 -0.26
N THR A 62 0.17 -6.54 -0.34
CA THR A 62 -0.98 -6.83 -1.19
C THR A 62 -0.71 -6.58 -2.66
N GLU A 63 0.13 -5.61 -2.98
CA GLU A 63 0.34 -5.23 -4.37
C GLU A 63 1.56 -5.89 -5.02
N LEU A 64 2.56 -6.23 -4.25
CA LEU A 64 3.77 -6.84 -4.80
C LEU A 64 3.93 -8.31 -4.44
N LEU A 65 3.64 -8.68 -3.20
CA LEU A 65 3.97 -10.02 -2.71
C LEU A 65 2.85 -11.04 -2.92
N GLU A 66 1.63 -10.69 -2.55
CA GLU A 66 0.52 -11.62 -2.68
C GLU A 66 0.24 -12.05 -4.12
N PRO A 67 0.32 -11.16 -5.11
CA PRO A 67 0.08 -11.59 -6.49
C PRO A 67 1.05 -12.64 -7.01
N VAL A 68 2.27 -12.69 -6.47
CA VAL A 68 3.28 -13.65 -6.93
C VAL A 68 3.40 -14.88 -6.03
N LYS A 69 2.67 -14.91 -4.94
CA LYS A 69 2.75 -16.02 -3.99
C LYS A 69 2.53 -17.38 -4.64
N PRO A 70 1.51 -17.58 -5.51
CA PRO A 70 1.34 -18.86 -6.18
C PRO A 70 2.53 -19.24 -7.04
N LEU A 71 3.17 -18.25 -7.68
CA LEU A 71 4.34 -18.52 -8.50
C LEU A 71 5.50 -19.02 -7.64
N ILE A 72 5.73 -18.37 -6.51
CA ILE A 72 6.79 -18.76 -5.60
C ILE A 72 6.52 -20.17 -5.06
N GLN A 73 5.28 -20.48 -4.71
CA GLN A 73 4.90 -21.78 -4.19
C GLN A 73 5.11 -22.89 -5.21
N ASN A 74 5.07 -22.57 -6.49
CA ASN A 74 5.27 -23.53 -7.56
C ASN A 74 6.70 -23.48 -8.13
N GLY A 75 7.62 -22.84 -7.44
CA GLY A 75 9.01 -22.79 -7.86
C GLY A 75 9.30 -21.88 -9.03
N MET A 76 8.34 -21.05 -9.43
CA MET A 76 8.50 -20.14 -10.58
C MET A 76 9.08 -18.81 -10.11
N ILE A 77 10.29 -18.86 -9.57
CA ILE A 77 10.92 -17.72 -8.94
C ILE A 77 11.25 -16.62 -9.94
N ASP A 78 11.73 -16.99 -11.12
CA ASP A 78 12.10 -15.99 -12.14
C ASP A 78 10.88 -15.17 -12.55
N GLN A 79 9.76 -15.83 -12.80
CA GLN A 79 8.53 -15.13 -13.17
C GLN A 79 8.05 -14.24 -12.04
N ALA A 80 8.15 -14.72 -10.79
CA ALA A 80 7.74 -13.93 -9.64
C ALA A 80 8.56 -12.65 -9.55
N LEU A 81 9.88 -12.74 -9.73
CA LEU A 81 10.76 -11.59 -9.66
C LEU A 81 10.45 -10.58 -10.78
N ILE A 82 10.19 -11.07 -11.98
CA ILE A 82 9.84 -10.20 -13.09
C ILE A 82 8.58 -9.41 -12.77
N ILE A 83 7.57 -10.05 -12.20
CA ILE A 83 6.31 -9.39 -11.87
C ILE A 83 6.53 -8.38 -10.75
N ILE A 84 7.34 -8.70 -9.74
CA ILE A 84 7.63 -7.78 -8.66
C ILE A 84 8.33 -6.53 -9.19
N PHE A 85 9.37 -6.71 -10.02
CA PHE A 85 10.08 -5.57 -10.59
C PHE A 85 9.20 -4.73 -11.50
N ALA A 86 8.31 -5.37 -12.26
CA ALA A 86 7.36 -4.64 -13.10
C ALA A 86 6.40 -3.81 -12.24
N GLY A 87 5.96 -4.35 -11.10
CA GLY A 87 5.09 -3.63 -10.18
C GLY A 87 5.77 -2.42 -9.57
N ILE A 88 7.05 -2.58 -9.18
CA ILE A 88 7.83 -1.47 -8.63
C ILE A 88 8.01 -0.39 -9.70
N GLU A 89 8.34 -0.78 -10.92
CA GLU A 89 8.54 0.17 -12.00
C GLU A 89 7.27 0.93 -12.33
N LYS A 90 6.13 0.26 -12.31
CA LYS A 90 4.84 0.88 -12.58
C LYS A 90 4.52 2.00 -11.58
N GLU A 91 4.92 1.84 -10.33
CA GLU A 91 4.69 2.83 -9.29
C GLU A 91 6.01 3.32 -8.71
N LYS A 92 6.92 3.60 -9.59
CA LYS A 92 8.30 3.97 -9.25
C LYS A 92 8.36 5.18 -8.31
N ASP A 93 7.54 6.20 -8.58
CA ASP A 93 7.55 7.40 -7.75
C ASP A 93 7.14 7.10 -6.32
N PHE A 94 6.10 6.27 -6.15
CA PHE A 94 5.67 5.88 -4.82
C PHE A 94 6.77 5.14 -4.08
N TYR A 95 7.36 4.11 -4.70
CA TYR A 95 8.35 3.30 -4.00
C TYR A 95 9.63 4.07 -3.72
N THR A 96 10.00 5.00 -4.57
CA THR A 96 11.15 5.86 -4.32
C THR A 96 10.92 6.74 -3.09
N LYS A 97 9.73 7.34 -2.98
CA LYS A 97 9.41 8.22 -1.86
C LYS A 97 9.12 7.47 -0.57
N ALA A 98 8.81 6.19 -0.66
CA ALA A 98 8.57 5.36 0.51
C ALA A 98 9.86 4.84 1.13
N SER A 99 10.96 4.95 0.43
CA SER A 99 12.29 4.56 0.96
C SER A 99 12.89 5.70 1.82
#